data_48b76377baccb6008577c315d5d536b3
#
_entry.id   48b76377baccb6008577c315d5d536b3
#
_cell.length_a   1.000
_cell.length_b   1.000
_cell.length_c   1.000
_cell.angle_alpha   90.00
_cell.angle_beta   90.00
_cell.angle_gamma   90.00
#
_symmetry.space_group_name_H-M   'P 1'
#
loop_
_entity.id
_entity.type
_entity.pdbx_description
1 polymer ?
#
loop_
_entity_poly.entity_id
_entity_poly.type
_entity_poly.pdbx_seq_one_letter_code
_entity_poly.pdbx_strand_id
1 'polypeptide(L)'
;MPEVYNNIELELLTDERGRPKSNFEYLKARVEQKEKLDKILLAPSLTFEYSKNDEEKYRNMIQNDFNFQNEILEKTSLEWLFNLLTINHLTDDGRALSVVKINTLSNPKNKNIRKYFIENGYIESIILLPENILIGSSVSLALIVFSKGNKKIRFVDASNFYTKERRKKGDRLNPTKKILEENNIRDILKFLNSDDNSEISISKGIEEFSENDYNLDVIENIEVIPEFENSKKIKELIDKKIIKDIIRGSQISLDELKDLRSYEETPYIYLTLSNINDGFIEYENIEDYLKKIPEKQEKFCIKNNAFLISKIGNPPYKFVVAQIPENRKIIASGNFAIIEVNEKKLNPWYLAAFFMTDIGVKVLKKAYIGVNFSSLSIKKLEDIAIPVPSIEEQNRIAQRYIDAITEIKNMKKDLKDKIQAVKEVFFEK
;
A
#
# COMPACT_ATOMS: atom_id res chain seq x y z
N MET A 1 -16.24 35.86 4.19
CA MET A 1 -17.09 35.15 3.21
C MET A 1 -17.99 34.13 3.94
N PRO A 2 -19.13 34.57 4.49
CA PRO A 2 -20.05 33.64 5.18
C PRO A 2 -21.29 33.26 4.35
N GLU A 3 -21.42 33.68 3.09
CA GLU A 3 -22.68 33.52 2.35
C GLU A 3 -22.76 32.32 1.39
N VAL A 4 -21.72 31.49 1.30
CA VAL A 4 -21.70 30.37 0.33
C VAL A 4 -22.35 29.08 0.87
N TYR A 5 -22.68 29.03 2.17
CA TYR A 5 -23.19 27.79 2.82
C TYR A 5 -24.71 27.73 3.04
N ASN A 6 -25.46 28.72 2.63
CA ASN A 6 -26.89 28.82 3.00
C ASN A 6 -27.87 28.02 2.10
N ASN A 7 -27.37 27.30 1.08
CA ASN A 7 -28.24 26.54 0.17
C ASN A 7 -27.73 25.11 -0.06
N ILE A 8 -27.21 24.42 0.95
CA ILE A 8 -27.06 22.96 0.89
C ILE A 8 -28.35 22.38 1.41
N GLU A 9 -29.33 22.14 0.54
CA GLU A 9 -30.41 21.23 0.81
C GLU A 9 -29.83 19.80 0.90
N LEU A 10 -29.54 19.37 2.12
CA LEU A 10 -29.32 17.98 2.44
C LEU A 10 -30.69 17.28 2.37
N GLU A 11 -31.11 16.85 1.19
CA GLU A 11 -32.19 15.90 1.06
C GLU A 11 -31.76 14.57 1.72
N LEU A 12 -31.93 14.46 3.01
CA LEU A 12 -31.93 13.18 3.72
C LEU A 12 -33.17 12.41 3.27
N LEU A 13 -32.95 11.50 2.33
CA LEU A 13 -34.04 10.66 1.80
C LEU A 13 -34.43 9.62 2.82
N THR A 14 -35.41 9.99 3.62
CA THR A 14 -36.08 9.06 4.51
C THR A 14 -37.45 8.74 3.98
N ASP A 15 -37.90 7.50 4.19
CA ASP A 15 -39.31 7.13 3.99
C ASP A 15 -40.21 7.83 5.06
N GLU A 16 -41.51 7.67 4.95
CA GLU A 16 -42.49 8.23 5.89
C GLU A 16 -42.27 7.80 7.37
N ARG A 17 -41.38 6.82 7.61
CA ARG A 17 -40.99 6.32 8.93
C ARG A 17 -39.60 6.75 9.34
N GLY A 18 -38.96 7.69 8.63
CA GLY A 18 -37.60 8.19 8.91
C GLY A 18 -36.48 7.19 8.56
N ARG A 19 -36.76 6.12 7.81
CA ARG A 19 -35.74 5.16 7.35
C ARG A 19 -35.17 5.63 6.02
N PRO A 20 -33.86 5.45 5.76
CA PRO A 20 -33.27 5.78 4.46
C PRO A 20 -34.04 5.09 3.35
N LYS A 21 -34.60 5.83 2.39
CA LYS A 21 -35.10 5.28 1.14
C LYS A 21 -33.94 4.52 0.45
N SER A 22 -34.28 3.46 -0.30
CA SER A 22 -33.25 2.79 -1.07
C SER A 22 -32.58 3.80 -2.00
N ASN A 23 -31.26 3.86 -2.01
CA ASN A 23 -30.49 4.73 -2.91
C ASN A 23 -30.91 4.54 -4.38
N PHE A 24 -31.46 3.36 -4.72
CA PHE A 24 -31.93 3.04 -6.05
C PHE A 24 -33.14 3.89 -6.49
N GLU A 25 -34.18 3.99 -5.68
CA GLU A 25 -35.39 4.76 -6.04
C GLU A 25 -35.10 6.24 -6.20
N TYR A 26 -34.20 6.76 -5.36
CA TYR A 26 -33.76 8.14 -5.48
C TYR A 26 -32.95 8.39 -6.77
N LEU A 27 -31.95 7.55 -7.04
CA LEU A 27 -31.14 7.68 -8.26
C LEU A 27 -32.01 7.50 -9.50
N LYS A 28 -32.99 6.56 -9.46
CA LYS A 28 -33.93 6.38 -10.55
C LYS A 28 -34.77 7.64 -10.79
N ALA A 29 -35.31 8.25 -9.75
CA ALA A 29 -36.11 9.47 -9.90
C ALA A 29 -35.25 10.63 -10.47
N ARG A 30 -33.98 10.77 -10.07
CA ARG A 30 -33.08 11.80 -10.61
C ARG A 30 -32.69 11.53 -12.06
N VAL A 31 -32.42 10.27 -12.41
CA VAL A 31 -32.14 9.86 -13.79
C VAL A 31 -33.37 10.17 -14.70
N GLU A 32 -34.56 9.88 -14.24
CA GLU A 32 -35.80 10.16 -14.96
C GLU A 32 -36.03 11.69 -15.17
N GLN A 33 -35.63 12.51 -14.18
CA GLN A 33 -35.79 13.98 -14.27
C GLN A 33 -34.80 14.66 -15.21
N LYS A 34 -33.70 14.00 -15.59
CA LYS A 34 -32.58 14.55 -16.43
C LYS A 34 -32.10 15.93 -15.98
N GLU A 35 -32.24 16.26 -14.70
CA GLU A 35 -31.88 17.52 -14.14
C GLU A 35 -30.34 17.62 -14.04
N LYS A 36 -29.77 18.79 -14.39
CA LYS A 36 -28.36 19.10 -14.24
C LYS A 36 -28.15 19.90 -12.97
N LEU A 37 -27.08 19.58 -12.24
CA LEU A 37 -26.74 20.17 -10.95
C LEU A 37 -25.35 20.82 -11.01
N ASP A 38 -25.22 21.98 -10.40
CA ASP A 38 -23.92 22.69 -10.34
C ASP A 38 -22.98 22.10 -9.27
N LYS A 39 -23.56 21.50 -8.22
CA LYS A 39 -22.79 20.89 -7.13
C LYS A 39 -23.44 19.59 -6.68
N ILE A 40 -22.62 18.55 -6.56
CA ILE A 40 -23.03 17.23 -6.11
C ILE A 40 -22.07 16.75 -5.04
N LEU A 41 -22.61 16.27 -3.91
CA LEU A 41 -21.85 15.54 -2.90
C LEU A 41 -22.32 14.09 -2.89
N LEU A 42 -21.43 13.18 -3.24
CA LEU A 42 -21.69 11.74 -3.23
C LEU A 42 -20.92 11.07 -2.08
N ALA A 43 -21.63 10.57 -1.11
CA ALA A 43 -21.08 9.78 -0.01
C ALA A 43 -21.84 8.44 0.07
N PRO A 44 -21.54 7.45 -0.80
CA PRO A 44 -22.20 6.17 -0.76
C PRO A 44 -21.91 5.44 0.54
N SER A 45 -22.80 4.54 0.94
CA SER A 45 -22.53 3.69 2.10
C SER A 45 -21.30 2.83 1.85
N LEU A 46 -20.22 3.11 2.56
CA LEU A 46 -18.94 2.43 2.39
C LEU A 46 -18.89 1.06 3.07
N THR A 47 -19.88 0.77 3.92
CA THR A 47 -19.96 -0.47 4.72
C THR A 47 -21.09 -1.40 4.26
N PHE A 48 -21.94 -0.95 3.37
CA PHE A 48 -23.07 -1.73 2.88
C PHE A 48 -22.66 -2.57 1.68
N GLU A 49 -22.84 -3.88 1.76
CA GLU A 49 -22.72 -4.79 0.63
C GLU A 49 -24.05 -4.84 -0.09
N TYR A 50 -24.09 -4.36 -1.32
CA TYR A 50 -25.25 -4.47 -2.18
C TYR A 50 -25.44 -5.93 -2.61
N SER A 51 -26.70 -6.38 -2.68
CA SER A 51 -26.98 -7.69 -3.24
C SER A 51 -26.66 -7.73 -4.74
N LYS A 52 -26.36 -8.90 -5.29
CA LYS A 52 -26.13 -9.05 -6.74
C LYS A 52 -27.31 -8.53 -7.57
N ASN A 53 -28.53 -8.70 -7.06
CA ASN A 53 -29.73 -8.22 -7.71
C ASN A 53 -29.82 -6.68 -7.75
N ASP A 54 -29.37 -6.00 -6.67
CA ASP A 54 -29.33 -4.55 -6.65
C ASP A 54 -28.23 -4.03 -7.58
N GLU A 55 -27.06 -4.68 -7.60
CA GLU A 55 -25.99 -4.34 -8.55
C GLU A 55 -26.48 -4.44 -10.01
N GLU A 56 -27.19 -5.50 -10.35
CA GLU A 56 -27.73 -5.71 -11.69
C GLU A 56 -28.76 -4.64 -12.05
N LYS A 57 -29.66 -4.28 -11.13
CA LYS A 57 -30.61 -3.18 -11.33
C LYS A 57 -29.94 -1.86 -11.64
N TYR A 58 -28.86 -1.49 -10.88
CA TYR A 58 -28.11 -0.27 -11.13
C TYR A 58 -27.41 -0.30 -12.50
N ARG A 59 -26.82 -1.44 -12.88
CA ARG A 59 -26.17 -1.58 -14.19
C ARG A 59 -27.16 -1.42 -15.33
N ASN A 60 -28.31 -2.10 -15.26
CA ASN A 60 -29.36 -2.03 -16.27
C ASN A 60 -29.93 -0.61 -16.41
N MET A 61 -30.12 0.11 -15.30
CA MET A 61 -30.51 1.51 -15.31
C MET A 61 -29.52 2.39 -16.05
N ILE A 62 -28.22 2.29 -15.71
CA ILE A 62 -27.18 3.09 -16.33
C ILE A 62 -27.03 2.77 -17.82
N GLN A 63 -27.11 1.51 -18.19
CA GLN A 63 -27.02 1.06 -19.57
C GLN A 63 -28.14 1.63 -20.42
N ASN A 64 -29.38 1.55 -19.92
CA ASN A 64 -30.58 1.98 -20.67
C ASN A 64 -30.64 3.53 -20.77
N ASP A 65 -30.28 4.23 -19.70
CA ASP A 65 -30.49 5.68 -19.62
C ASP A 65 -29.32 6.48 -20.25
N PHE A 66 -28.13 5.90 -20.33
CA PHE A 66 -26.95 6.61 -20.86
C PHE A 66 -26.35 5.98 -22.12
N ASN A 67 -26.97 4.92 -22.64
CA ASN A 67 -26.49 4.19 -23.84
C ASN A 67 -24.98 3.86 -23.77
N PHE A 68 -24.52 3.43 -22.57
CA PHE A 68 -23.12 3.18 -22.27
C PHE A 68 -22.68 1.80 -22.78
N GLN A 69 -21.43 1.68 -23.23
CA GLN A 69 -20.92 0.41 -23.77
C GLN A 69 -20.89 -0.67 -22.69
N ASN A 70 -21.51 -1.82 -22.94
CA ASN A 70 -21.63 -2.95 -22.03
C ASN A 70 -20.29 -3.42 -21.44
N GLU A 71 -19.24 -3.45 -22.26
CA GLU A 71 -17.92 -3.94 -21.86
C GLU A 71 -17.28 -3.14 -20.71
N ILE A 72 -17.60 -1.84 -20.61
CA ILE A 72 -17.10 -0.99 -19.52
C ILE A 72 -17.89 -1.26 -18.25
N LEU A 73 -19.20 -1.47 -18.36
CA LEU A 73 -20.10 -1.62 -17.22
C LEU A 73 -19.98 -2.99 -16.53
N GLU A 74 -19.78 -4.08 -17.28
CA GLU A 74 -19.87 -5.46 -16.75
C GLU A 74 -18.97 -5.74 -15.55
N LYS A 75 -17.75 -5.16 -15.51
CA LYS A 75 -16.75 -5.40 -14.45
C LYS A 75 -16.61 -4.25 -13.48
N THR A 76 -17.26 -3.13 -13.74
CA THR A 76 -17.14 -1.90 -12.95
C THR A 76 -17.80 -2.04 -11.58
N SER A 77 -17.16 -1.60 -10.51
CA SER A 77 -17.75 -1.57 -9.17
C SER A 77 -18.87 -0.53 -9.08
N LEU A 78 -19.82 -0.74 -8.15
CA LEU A 78 -20.93 0.20 -7.93
C LEU A 78 -20.46 1.61 -7.59
N GLU A 79 -19.36 1.76 -6.88
CA GLU A 79 -18.79 3.07 -6.56
C GLU A 79 -18.51 3.88 -7.83
N TRP A 80 -17.92 3.26 -8.86
CA TRP A 80 -17.69 3.90 -10.14
C TRP A 80 -18.95 4.10 -10.97
N LEU A 81 -19.95 3.24 -10.83
CA LEU A 81 -21.25 3.43 -11.45
C LEU A 81 -21.98 4.65 -10.88
N PHE A 82 -21.91 4.86 -9.57
CA PHE A 82 -22.42 6.08 -8.94
C PHE A 82 -21.66 7.33 -9.36
N ASN A 83 -20.35 7.25 -9.53
CA ASN A 83 -19.54 8.35 -10.05
C ASN A 83 -19.94 8.68 -11.52
N LEU A 84 -20.28 7.66 -12.33
CA LEU A 84 -20.77 7.85 -13.69
C LEU A 84 -22.12 8.59 -13.71
N LEU A 85 -23.04 8.22 -12.85
CA LEU A 85 -24.29 8.95 -12.66
C LEU A 85 -24.05 10.39 -12.24
N THR A 86 -23.12 10.60 -11.32
CA THR A 86 -22.74 11.93 -10.83
C THR A 86 -22.27 12.83 -11.99
N ILE A 87 -21.32 12.38 -12.81
CA ILE A 87 -20.79 13.19 -13.91
C ILE A 87 -21.85 13.47 -14.99
N ASN A 88 -22.77 12.53 -15.20
CA ASN A 88 -23.86 12.72 -16.17
C ASN A 88 -24.92 13.73 -15.71
N HIS A 89 -25.08 13.95 -14.40
CA HIS A 89 -25.98 14.96 -13.85
C HIS A 89 -25.29 16.30 -13.56
N LEU A 90 -23.98 16.39 -13.74
CA LEU A 90 -23.23 17.61 -13.53
C LEU A 90 -23.39 18.57 -14.71
N THR A 91 -23.62 19.85 -14.42
CA THR A 91 -23.52 20.93 -15.43
C THR A 91 -22.10 21.02 -15.99
N ASP A 92 -21.90 21.76 -17.08
CA ASP A 92 -20.56 21.83 -17.69
C ASP A 92 -19.55 22.55 -16.82
N ASP A 93 -19.97 23.55 -16.05
CA ASP A 93 -19.17 24.31 -15.10
C ASP A 93 -19.29 23.77 -13.66
N GLY A 94 -20.04 22.67 -13.47
CA GLY A 94 -20.33 22.08 -12.17
C GLY A 94 -19.14 21.34 -11.56
N ARG A 95 -19.20 21.14 -10.25
CA ARG A 95 -18.24 20.33 -9.49
C ARG A 95 -18.93 19.32 -8.61
N ALA A 96 -18.39 18.11 -8.56
CA ALA A 96 -18.86 17.08 -7.64
C ALA A 96 -17.75 16.55 -6.77
N LEU A 97 -18.08 16.18 -5.54
CA LEU A 97 -17.18 15.53 -4.60
C LEU A 97 -17.70 14.13 -4.27
N SER A 98 -16.88 13.13 -4.47
CA SER A 98 -17.21 11.74 -4.15
C SER A 98 -16.25 11.15 -3.13
N VAL A 99 -16.82 10.50 -2.10
CA VAL A 99 -16.05 9.71 -1.12
C VAL A 99 -15.93 8.28 -1.62
N VAL A 100 -14.72 7.77 -1.75
CA VAL A 100 -14.45 6.43 -2.25
C VAL A 100 -13.48 5.65 -1.37
N LYS A 101 -13.53 4.33 -1.43
CA LYS A 101 -12.50 3.47 -0.84
C LYS A 101 -11.22 3.57 -1.67
N ILE A 102 -10.07 3.64 -1.02
CA ILE A 102 -8.78 3.79 -1.71
C ILE A 102 -8.53 2.67 -2.75
N ASN A 103 -8.95 1.44 -2.45
CA ASN A 103 -8.74 0.31 -3.35
C ASN A 103 -9.49 0.43 -4.68
N THR A 104 -10.54 1.24 -4.76
CA THR A 104 -11.28 1.45 -6.02
C THR A 104 -10.47 2.26 -7.04
N LEU A 105 -9.47 3.03 -6.55
CA LEU A 105 -8.61 3.88 -7.37
C LEU A 105 -7.58 3.06 -8.20
N SER A 106 -7.20 1.87 -7.73
CA SER A 106 -6.18 1.02 -8.37
C SER A 106 -6.68 -0.37 -8.77
N ASN A 107 -7.89 -0.78 -8.34
CA ASN A 107 -8.42 -2.12 -8.63
C ASN A 107 -8.46 -2.40 -10.16
N PRO A 108 -7.82 -3.50 -10.63
CA PRO A 108 -7.78 -3.85 -12.05
C PRO A 108 -9.16 -4.00 -12.71
N LYS A 109 -10.19 -4.41 -11.96
CA LYS A 109 -11.58 -4.52 -12.46
C LYS A 109 -12.13 -3.18 -12.93
N ASN A 110 -11.67 -2.08 -12.33
CA ASN A 110 -12.12 -0.73 -12.62
C ASN A 110 -11.24 0.00 -13.66
N LYS A 111 -10.28 -0.67 -14.31
CA LYS A 111 -9.36 -0.05 -15.26
C LYS A 111 -10.11 0.69 -16.40
N ASN A 112 -11.07 0.04 -17.03
CA ASN A 112 -11.76 0.60 -18.19
C ASN A 112 -12.61 1.83 -17.83
N ILE A 113 -13.26 1.81 -16.69
CA ILE A 113 -14.05 2.99 -16.24
C ILE A 113 -13.11 4.13 -15.82
N ARG A 114 -11.99 3.86 -15.14
CA ARG A 114 -11.00 4.89 -14.83
C ARG A 114 -10.44 5.51 -16.10
N LYS A 115 -10.08 4.68 -17.09
CA LYS A 115 -9.67 5.14 -18.42
C LYS A 115 -10.68 6.12 -19.00
N TYR A 116 -11.96 5.75 -19.01
CA TYR A 116 -13.03 6.60 -19.52
C TYR A 116 -13.09 7.95 -18.81
N PHE A 117 -13.02 7.98 -17.47
CA PHE A 117 -13.06 9.22 -16.71
C PHE A 117 -11.83 10.12 -16.96
N ILE A 118 -10.64 9.51 -17.06
CA ILE A 118 -9.39 10.24 -17.29
C ILE A 118 -9.36 10.82 -18.70
N GLU A 119 -9.60 10.01 -19.73
CA GLU A 119 -9.51 10.43 -21.13
C GLU A 119 -10.58 11.47 -21.50
N ASN A 120 -11.73 11.49 -20.82
CA ASN A 120 -12.74 12.52 -21.00
C ASN A 120 -12.53 13.76 -20.10
N GLY A 121 -11.45 13.79 -19.31
CA GLY A 121 -11.15 14.92 -18.45
C GLY A 121 -12.17 15.18 -17.36
N TYR A 122 -12.74 14.12 -16.77
CA TYR A 122 -13.78 14.24 -15.74
C TYR A 122 -13.25 14.30 -14.32
N ILE A 123 -11.97 14.02 -14.10
CA ILE A 123 -11.35 14.05 -12.78
C ILE A 123 -10.50 15.31 -12.66
N GLU A 124 -10.83 16.17 -11.70
CA GLU A 124 -10.09 17.38 -11.36
C GLU A 124 -8.96 17.07 -10.37
N SER A 125 -9.30 16.37 -9.29
CA SER A 125 -8.33 16.04 -8.25
C SER A 125 -8.72 14.81 -7.43
N ILE A 126 -7.71 14.23 -6.76
CA ILE A 126 -7.87 13.10 -5.84
C ILE A 126 -7.10 13.39 -4.57
N ILE A 127 -7.76 13.25 -3.41
CA ILE A 127 -7.22 13.58 -2.10
C ILE A 127 -7.28 12.33 -1.23
N LEU A 128 -6.12 11.84 -0.77
CA LEU A 128 -6.04 10.76 0.21
C LEU A 128 -6.37 11.29 1.60
N LEU A 129 -7.33 10.69 2.28
CA LEU A 129 -7.73 11.09 3.63
C LEU A 129 -6.92 10.35 4.71
N PRO A 130 -6.86 10.89 5.94
CA PRO A 130 -6.27 10.20 7.08
C PRO A 130 -6.95 8.86 7.35
N GLU A 131 -6.16 7.83 7.65
CA GLU A 131 -6.70 6.55 8.11
C GLU A 131 -7.51 6.70 9.41
N ASN A 132 -8.50 5.81 9.60
CA ASN A 132 -9.37 5.81 10.79
C ASN A 132 -10.15 7.13 11.01
N ILE A 133 -10.48 7.85 9.95
CA ILE A 133 -11.33 9.05 10.02
C ILE A 133 -12.81 8.67 10.25
N LEU A 134 -13.22 7.50 9.76
CA LEU A 134 -14.56 6.96 10.04
C LEU A 134 -14.58 6.25 11.39
N ILE A 135 -15.60 6.54 12.18
CA ILE A 135 -15.81 5.90 13.48
C ILE A 135 -16.13 4.42 13.30
N GLY A 136 -15.32 3.56 13.93
CA GLY A 136 -15.57 2.11 13.91
C GLY A 136 -15.17 1.38 12.61
N SER A 137 -14.47 2.06 11.69
CA SER A 137 -13.99 1.47 10.45
C SER A 137 -12.51 1.77 10.23
N SER A 138 -11.73 0.76 9.83
CA SER A 138 -10.34 0.89 9.39
C SER A 138 -10.21 1.10 7.88
N VAL A 139 -11.31 1.38 7.19
CA VAL A 139 -11.30 1.59 5.74
C VAL A 139 -10.61 2.91 5.43
N SER A 140 -9.58 2.85 4.60
CA SER A 140 -8.89 4.03 4.07
C SER A 140 -9.71 4.64 2.93
N LEU A 141 -9.87 5.96 2.96
CA LEU A 141 -10.73 6.71 2.06
C LEU A 141 -9.95 7.73 1.25
N ALA A 142 -10.49 8.04 0.09
CA ALA A 142 -10.09 9.18 -0.72
C ALA A 142 -11.31 9.99 -1.15
N LEU A 143 -11.07 11.25 -1.49
CA LEU A 143 -12.04 12.12 -2.15
C LEU A 143 -11.65 12.26 -3.61
N ILE A 144 -12.63 12.12 -4.51
CA ILE A 144 -12.46 12.47 -5.92
C ILE A 144 -13.28 13.73 -6.18
N VAL A 145 -12.62 14.76 -6.71
CA VAL A 145 -13.30 15.95 -7.21
C VAL A 145 -13.49 15.79 -8.72
N PHE A 146 -14.73 15.86 -9.14
CA PHE A 146 -15.12 15.80 -10.54
C PHE A 146 -15.48 17.19 -11.08
N SER A 147 -15.01 17.47 -12.26
CA SER A 147 -15.45 18.56 -13.12
C SER A 147 -15.21 18.15 -14.57
N LYS A 148 -15.53 18.99 -15.55
CA LYS A 148 -15.36 18.66 -16.97
C LYS A 148 -14.22 19.43 -17.60
N GLY A 149 -13.57 18.85 -18.60
CA GLY A 149 -12.55 19.50 -19.41
C GLY A 149 -11.16 19.55 -18.79
N ASN A 150 -10.88 18.72 -17.77
CA ASN A 150 -9.56 18.66 -17.14
C ASN A 150 -8.53 18.03 -18.08
N LYS A 151 -7.35 18.63 -18.18
CA LYS A 151 -6.19 18.09 -18.91
C LYS A 151 -5.13 17.51 -17.98
N LYS A 152 -5.25 17.75 -16.69
CA LYS A 152 -4.37 17.25 -15.65
C LYS A 152 -5.21 16.84 -14.44
N ILE A 153 -4.70 15.91 -13.64
CA ILE A 153 -5.31 15.48 -12.38
C ILE A 153 -4.37 15.90 -11.25
N ARG A 154 -4.91 16.59 -10.23
CA ARG A 154 -4.18 16.97 -9.03
C ARG A 154 -4.31 15.88 -7.97
N PHE A 155 -3.19 15.36 -7.47
CA PHE A 155 -3.13 14.42 -6.36
C PHE A 155 -2.66 15.14 -5.10
N VAL A 156 -3.29 14.85 -3.96
CA VAL A 156 -2.92 15.41 -2.66
C VAL A 156 -2.93 14.30 -1.60
N ASP A 157 -1.79 14.06 -0.96
CA ASP A 157 -1.71 13.19 0.22
C ASP A 157 -2.03 13.98 1.49
N ALA A 158 -3.27 13.88 1.93
CA ALA A 158 -3.73 14.50 3.16
C ALA A 158 -3.73 13.53 4.35
N SER A 159 -3.07 12.38 4.27
CA SER A 159 -3.08 11.33 5.30
C SER A 159 -2.59 11.81 6.68
N ASN A 160 -1.76 12.85 6.71
CA ASN A 160 -1.21 13.46 7.91
C ASN A 160 -1.90 14.75 8.37
N PHE A 161 -2.93 15.23 7.67
CA PHE A 161 -3.68 16.44 8.02
C PHE A 161 -4.88 16.10 8.90
N TYR A 162 -4.66 15.94 10.19
CA TYR A 162 -5.73 15.63 11.13
C TYR A 162 -5.42 16.15 12.53
N THR A 163 -6.47 16.36 13.32
CA THR A 163 -6.40 16.58 14.75
C THR A 163 -6.83 15.31 15.49
N LYS A 164 -6.14 14.99 16.59
CA LYS A 164 -6.50 13.86 17.46
C LYS A 164 -7.47 14.33 18.54
N GLU A 165 -8.68 13.81 18.53
CA GLU A 165 -9.66 14.04 19.56
C GLU A 165 -9.72 12.84 20.52
N ARG A 166 -9.58 13.07 21.84
CA ARG A 166 -9.78 12.02 22.85
C ARG A 166 -11.26 11.70 22.98
N ARG A 167 -11.61 10.45 22.86
CA ARG A 167 -12.99 9.99 23.10
C ARG A 167 -13.33 10.03 24.58
N LYS A 168 -14.63 10.20 24.87
CA LYS A 168 -15.16 10.20 26.24
C LYS A 168 -14.94 8.83 26.90
N LYS A 169 -14.71 8.83 28.21
CA LYS A 169 -14.51 7.62 29.03
C LYS A 169 -15.69 6.65 28.86
N GLY A 170 -15.45 5.46 28.36
CA GLY A 170 -16.48 4.43 28.10
C GLY A 170 -16.64 3.99 26.63
N ASP A 171 -16.04 4.70 25.70
CA ASP A 171 -16.03 4.32 24.29
C ASP A 171 -14.99 3.22 24.04
N ARG A 172 -15.44 1.98 23.84
CA ARG A 172 -14.60 0.77 23.79
C ARG A 172 -13.79 0.59 22.50
N LEU A 173 -14.06 1.40 21.48
CA LEU A 173 -13.57 1.18 20.11
C LEU A 173 -12.49 2.16 19.65
N ASN A 174 -11.52 2.48 20.33
CA ASN A 174 -10.40 3.37 20.02
C ASN A 174 -10.37 4.65 20.89
N PRO A 175 -9.34 4.84 21.69
CA PRO A 175 -9.29 5.98 22.62
C PRO A 175 -9.05 7.34 21.94
N THR A 176 -8.71 7.35 20.66
CA THR A 176 -8.47 8.58 19.88
C THR A 176 -9.17 8.52 18.54
N LYS A 177 -9.83 9.61 18.17
CA LYS A 177 -10.46 9.81 16.85
C LYS A 177 -9.61 10.82 16.07
N LYS A 178 -9.40 10.54 14.80
CA LYS A 178 -8.86 11.53 13.86
C LYS A 178 -10.03 12.33 13.28
N ILE A 179 -9.92 13.64 13.30
CA ILE A 179 -10.91 14.56 12.72
C ILE A 179 -10.22 15.56 11.80
N LEU A 180 -10.95 16.06 10.81
CA LEU A 180 -10.55 17.18 9.99
C LEU A 180 -11.17 18.46 10.57
N GLU A 181 -10.33 19.28 11.21
CA GLU A 181 -10.72 20.60 11.62
C GLU A 181 -10.55 21.62 10.49
N GLU A 182 -11.12 22.81 10.65
CA GLU A 182 -11.07 23.87 9.64
C GLU A 182 -9.63 24.19 9.18
N ASN A 183 -8.66 24.16 10.11
CA ASN A 183 -7.25 24.39 9.79
C ASN A 183 -6.69 23.28 8.89
N ASN A 184 -7.01 22.00 9.17
CA ASN A 184 -6.59 20.87 8.33
C ASN A 184 -7.16 21.01 6.93
N ILE A 185 -8.46 21.35 6.82
CA ILE A 185 -9.12 21.56 5.52
C ILE A 185 -8.48 22.73 4.77
N ARG A 186 -8.19 23.82 5.44
CA ARG A 186 -7.52 24.99 4.85
C ARG A 186 -6.13 24.65 4.30
N ASP A 187 -5.37 23.84 5.02
CA ASP A 187 -4.05 23.39 4.56
C ASP A 187 -4.16 22.46 3.37
N ILE A 188 -5.10 21.51 3.37
CA ILE A 188 -5.38 20.65 2.20
C ILE A 188 -5.74 21.50 0.98
N LEU A 189 -6.60 22.50 1.14
CA LEU A 189 -7.02 23.41 0.06
C LEU A 189 -5.84 24.22 -0.53
N LYS A 190 -4.82 24.57 0.26
CA LYS A 190 -3.61 25.22 -0.27
C LYS A 190 -2.91 24.32 -1.29
N PHE A 191 -2.71 23.02 -0.97
CA PHE A 191 -2.08 22.07 -1.88
C PHE A 191 -2.96 21.75 -3.10
N LEU A 192 -4.27 21.72 -2.90
CA LEU A 192 -5.23 21.46 -3.97
C LEU A 192 -5.24 22.58 -5.01
N ASN A 193 -5.14 23.83 -4.56
CA ASN A 193 -5.19 25.04 -5.41
C ASN A 193 -3.80 25.51 -5.89
N SER A 194 -2.72 24.83 -5.52
CA SER A 194 -1.38 25.13 -6.00
C SER A 194 -1.10 24.40 -7.31
N ASP A 195 -0.41 25.08 -8.22
CA ASP A 195 0.14 24.44 -9.42
C ASP A 195 1.50 23.79 -9.16
N ASP A 196 2.16 24.12 -8.04
CA ASP A 196 3.48 23.59 -7.70
C ASP A 196 3.39 22.15 -7.21
N ASN A 197 4.32 21.32 -7.67
CA ASN A 197 4.49 19.98 -7.19
C ASN A 197 5.32 19.99 -5.89
N SER A 198 4.97 19.08 -4.97
CA SER A 198 5.65 18.90 -3.68
C SER A 198 5.71 17.41 -3.32
N GLU A 199 6.32 17.08 -2.18
CA GLU A 199 6.37 15.70 -1.69
C GLU A 199 5.00 15.09 -1.37
N ILE A 200 3.99 15.92 -1.16
CA ILE A 200 2.63 15.50 -0.79
C ILE A 200 1.57 15.88 -1.84
N SER A 201 1.97 16.53 -2.92
CA SER A 201 1.02 16.89 -3.98
C SER A 201 1.69 17.01 -5.33
N ILE A 202 1.05 16.49 -6.38
CA ILE A 202 1.54 16.53 -7.76
C ILE A 202 0.38 16.65 -8.74
N SER A 203 0.63 17.35 -9.86
CA SER A 203 -0.26 17.37 -11.02
C SER A 203 0.31 16.50 -12.13
N LYS A 204 -0.51 15.60 -12.70
CA LYS A 204 -0.15 14.74 -13.84
C LYS A 204 -1.07 15.00 -15.03
N GLY A 205 -0.49 15.05 -16.23
CA GLY A 205 -1.24 15.08 -17.48
C GLY A 205 -2.05 13.81 -17.70
N ILE A 206 -3.22 13.92 -18.33
CA ILE A 206 -4.08 12.75 -18.56
C ILE A 206 -3.44 11.70 -19.48
N GLU A 207 -2.50 12.11 -20.33
CA GLU A 207 -1.73 11.25 -21.24
C GLU A 207 -0.78 10.30 -20.50
N GLU A 208 -0.30 10.67 -19.32
CA GLU A 208 0.66 9.87 -18.54
C GLU A 208 0.03 8.59 -17.97
N PHE A 209 -1.30 8.53 -17.87
CA PHE A 209 -1.99 7.41 -17.21
C PHE A 209 -2.07 6.13 -18.06
N SER A 210 -1.83 6.21 -19.35
CA SER A 210 -1.79 5.02 -20.22
C SER A 210 -0.67 4.05 -19.83
N GLU A 211 0.45 4.55 -19.31
CA GLU A 211 1.63 3.79 -18.93
C GLU A 211 1.49 3.09 -17.57
N ASN A 212 0.56 3.54 -16.71
CA ASN A 212 0.35 3.02 -15.37
C ASN A 212 -0.99 2.30 -15.18
N ASP A 213 -1.59 1.74 -16.24
CA ASP A 213 -2.88 1.05 -16.20
C ASP A 213 -4.04 1.93 -15.71
N TYR A 214 -3.96 3.24 -15.96
CA TYR A 214 -4.94 4.22 -15.48
C TYR A 214 -5.13 4.16 -13.96
N ASN A 215 -4.03 3.96 -13.24
CA ASN A 215 -4.02 3.88 -11.78
C ASN A 215 -4.14 5.28 -11.18
N LEU A 216 -5.09 5.44 -10.26
CA LEU A 216 -5.41 6.69 -9.56
C LEU A 216 -5.02 6.67 -8.08
N ASP A 217 -4.27 5.65 -7.62
CA ASP A 217 -3.78 5.62 -6.24
C ASP A 217 -2.90 6.84 -5.97
N VAL A 218 -3.24 7.59 -4.90
CA VAL A 218 -2.60 8.88 -4.61
C VAL A 218 -1.12 8.70 -4.30
N ILE A 219 -0.77 7.71 -3.49
CA ILE A 219 0.62 7.47 -3.09
C ILE A 219 1.45 7.03 -4.30
N GLU A 220 0.93 6.09 -5.10
CA GLU A 220 1.63 5.63 -6.30
C GLU A 220 1.85 6.75 -7.33
N ASN A 221 0.98 7.74 -7.36
CA ASN A 221 1.11 8.86 -8.27
C ASN A 221 2.01 9.99 -7.75
N ILE A 222 2.03 10.24 -6.43
CA ILE A 222 2.88 11.27 -5.80
C ILE A 222 4.33 10.79 -5.66
N GLU A 223 4.55 9.52 -5.33
CA GLU A 223 5.89 8.96 -5.11
C GLU A 223 6.62 8.83 -6.46
N VAL A 224 7.32 9.88 -6.86
CA VAL A 224 8.25 9.83 -7.98
C VAL A 224 9.50 9.09 -7.52
N ILE A 225 9.76 7.93 -8.12
CA ILE A 225 11.05 7.23 -7.97
C ILE A 225 11.98 7.82 -9.03
N PRO A 226 13.11 8.43 -8.64
CA PRO A 226 14.05 8.93 -9.61
C PRO A 226 14.59 7.78 -10.49
N GLU A 227 14.69 8.04 -11.78
CA GLU A 227 15.40 7.13 -12.67
C GLU A 227 16.90 7.24 -12.43
N PHE A 228 17.57 6.12 -12.25
CA PHE A 228 19.01 6.05 -12.15
C PHE A 228 19.59 5.65 -13.51
N GLU A 229 20.65 6.29 -13.97
CA GLU A 229 21.28 6.03 -15.27
C GLU A 229 21.60 4.54 -15.52
N ASN A 230 21.95 3.81 -14.45
CA ASN A 230 22.28 2.38 -14.52
C ASN A 230 21.18 1.50 -13.89
N SER A 231 19.92 1.95 -13.91
CA SER A 231 18.81 1.18 -13.37
C SER A 231 18.52 -0.05 -14.22
N LYS A 232 18.31 -1.21 -13.59
CA LYS A 232 17.93 -2.46 -14.24
C LYS A 232 16.84 -3.15 -13.43
N LYS A 233 15.85 -3.68 -14.11
CA LYS A 233 14.86 -4.53 -13.46
C LYS A 233 15.50 -5.81 -12.94
N ILE A 234 15.04 -6.29 -11.80
CA ILE A 234 15.50 -7.56 -11.23
C ILE A 234 15.35 -8.70 -12.24
N LYS A 235 14.27 -8.71 -13.03
CA LYS A 235 14.07 -9.65 -14.14
C LYS A 235 15.21 -9.62 -15.15
N GLU A 236 15.68 -8.45 -15.56
CA GLU A 236 16.81 -8.33 -16.49
C GLU A 236 18.12 -8.86 -15.87
N LEU A 237 18.28 -8.73 -14.56
CA LEU A 237 19.42 -9.27 -13.83
C LEU A 237 19.38 -10.80 -13.76
N ILE A 238 18.19 -11.39 -13.69
CA ILE A 238 18.00 -12.85 -13.79
C ILE A 238 18.35 -13.32 -15.21
N ASP A 239 17.81 -12.68 -16.24
CA ASP A 239 18.08 -13.03 -17.65
C ASP A 239 19.58 -12.98 -17.97
N LYS A 240 20.32 -12.03 -17.36
CA LYS A 240 21.79 -11.88 -17.50
C LYS A 240 22.60 -12.75 -16.53
N LYS A 241 21.96 -13.62 -15.75
CA LYS A 241 22.60 -14.47 -14.74
C LYS A 241 23.47 -13.67 -13.73
N ILE A 242 23.07 -12.47 -13.44
CA ILE A 242 23.61 -11.62 -12.35
C ILE A 242 22.91 -12.01 -11.04
N ILE A 243 21.60 -12.13 -11.07
CA ILE A 243 20.82 -12.87 -10.08
C ILE A 243 20.65 -14.28 -10.60
N LYS A 244 21.03 -15.28 -9.81
CA LYS A 244 21.00 -16.69 -10.21
C LYS A 244 19.58 -17.23 -10.22
N ASP A 245 18.85 -16.94 -9.14
CA ASP A 245 17.47 -17.36 -8.96
C ASP A 245 16.78 -16.54 -7.87
N ILE A 246 15.44 -16.54 -7.90
CA ILE A 246 14.60 -16.07 -6.79
C ILE A 246 13.76 -17.26 -6.33
N ILE A 247 14.12 -17.79 -5.17
CA ILE A 247 13.47 -18.96 -4.59
C ILE A 247 12.45 -18.50 -3.54
N ARG A 248 11.24 -19.06 -3.58
CA ARG A 248 10.29 -18.90 -2.49
C ARG A 248 10.74 -19.77 -1.31
N GLY A 249 10.66 -19.24 -0.09
CA GLY A 249 10.91 -20.04 1.11
C GLY A 249 9.95 -21.24 1.24
N SER A 250 10.28 -22.15 2.12
CA SER A 250 9.58 -23.41 2.32
C SER A 250 8.14 -23.21 2.80
N GLN A 251 7.22 -23.95 2.20
CA GLN A 251 5.80 -24.04 2.62
C GLN A 251 5.55 -25.36 3.36
N ILE A 252 6.14 -25.49 4.55
CA ILE A 252 5.85 -26.60 5.46
C ILE A 252 4.49 -26.32 6.11
N SER A 253 3.59 -27.30 6.12
CA SER A 253 2.31 -27.16 6.82
C SER A 253 2.54 -27.06 8.34
N LEU A 254 1.59 -26.48 9.06
CA LEU A 254 1.70 -26.34 10.52
C LEU A 254 1.83 -27.70 11.22
N ASP A 255 1.14 -28.73 10.74
CA ASP A 255 1.20 -30.05 11.32
C ASP A 255 2.54 -30.73 11.03
N GLU A 256 3.04 -30.65 9.79
CA GLU A 256 4.37 -31.15 9.45
C GLU A 256 5.46 -30.40 10.23
N LEU A 257 5.31 -29.09 10.44
CA LEU A 257 6.25 -28.30 11.22
C LEU A 257 6.27 -28.73 12.70
N LYS A 258 5.11 -29.03 13.30
CA LYS A 258 5.03 -29.58 14.67
C LYS A 258 5.79 -30.90 14.81
N ASP A 259 5.64 -31.79 13.84
CA ASP A 259 6.33 -33.10 13.84
C ASP A 259 7.86 -32.95 13.70
N LEU A 260 8.29 -31.98 12.90
CA LEU A 260 9.70 -31.68 12.65
C LEU A 260 10.36 -30.86 13.75
N ARG A 261 9.59 -30.14 14.58
CA ARG A 261 10.13 -29.24 15.60
C ARG A 261 10.93 -30.02 16.66
N SER A 262 12.08 -29.45 17.00
CA SER A 262 12.90 -29.86 18.14
C SER A 262 12.78 -28.85 19.27
N TYR A 263 12.68 -29.29 20.49
CA TYR A 263 12.75 -28.45 21.70
C TYR A 263 14.18 -28.29 22.22
N GLU A 264 15.11 -28.99 21.59
CA GLU A 264 16.54 -28.85 21.86
C GLU A 264 17.22 -28.23 20.69
N GLU A 265 18.32 -27.53 20.93
CA GLU A 265 19.15 -26.94 19.91
C GLU A 265 19.70 -28.03 18.98
N THR A 266 19.55 -27.82 17.68
CA THR A 266 20.04 -28.71 16.63
C THR A 266 20.77 -27.89 15.55
N PRO A 267 21.50 -28.54 14.64
CA PRO A 267 22.08 -27.84 13.48
C PRO A 267 21.04 -27.29 12.48
N TYR A 268 19.77 -27.67 12.60
CA TYR A 268 18.74 -27.37 11.63
C TYR A 268 17.81 -26.29 12.15
N ILE A 269 17.67 -25.18 11.40
CA ILE A 269 16.89 -24.01 11.80
C ILE A 269 15.77 -23.75 10.78
N TYR A 270 14.56 -23.45 11.29
CA TYR A 270 13.46 -22.92 10.52
C TYR A 270 13.36 -21.41 10.73
N LEU A 271 13.87 -20.63 9.77
CA LEU A 271 13.96 -19.18 9.87
C LEU A 271 12.60 -18.54 9.58
N THR A 272 12.12 -17.72 10.50
CA THR A 272 10.89 -16.96 10.41
C THR A 272 11.18 -15.45 10.40
N LEU A 273 10.17 -14.63 10.09
CA LEU A 273 10.33 -13.16 10.08
C LEU A 273 10.63 -12.59 11.49
N SER A 274 10.25 -13.29 12.56
CA SER A 274 10.58 -12.88 13.93
C SER A 274 12.07 -12.91 14.23
N ASN A 275 12.82 -13.75 13.53
CA ASN A 275 14.26 -13.90 13.72
C ASN A 275 15.08 -12.81 12.99
N ILE A 276 14.45 -11.93 12.22
CA ILE A 276 15.13 -10.85 11.50
C ILE A 276 14.89 -9.55 12.23
N ASN A 277 15.96 -8.93 12.72
CA ASN A 277 15.95 -7.61 13.33
C ASN A 277 17.17 -6.81 12.88
N ASP A 278 16.97 -5.52 12.63
CA ASP A 278 18.02 -4.55 12.27
C ASP A 278 18.95 -5.01 11.13
N GLY A 279 18.45 -5.79 10.16
CA GLY A 279 19.26 -6.31 9.04
C GLY A 279 20.11 -7.52 9.37
N PHE A 280 19.93 -8.14 10.54
CA PHE A 280 20.62 -9.36 10.97
C PHE A 280 19.66 -10.51 11.29
N ILE A 281 20.16 -11.74 11.21
CA ILE A 281 19.52 -12.91 11.78
C ILE A 281 19.96 -12.99 13.26
N GLU A 282 19.01 -12.97 14.17
CA GLU A 282 19.26 -13.10 15.61
C GLU A 282 19.34 -14.57 16.02
N TYR A 283 20.50 -15.17 15.82
CA TYR A 283 20.74 -16.58 16.14
C TYR A 283 20.57 -16.91 17.63
N GLU A 284 20.84 -15.95 18.51
CA GLU A 284 20.72 -16.12 19.96
C GLU A 284 19.26 -16.28 20.43
N ASN A 285 18.31 -15.83 19.64
CA ASN A 285 16.88 -15.83 19.96
C ASN A 285 16.08 -16.83 19.11
N ILE A 286 16.75 -17.79 18.46
CA ILE A 286 16.06 -18.79 17.64
C ILE A 286 15.53 -19.90 18.57
N GLU A 287 14.23 -20.12 18.50
CA GLU A 287 13.52 -21.22 19.19
C GLU A 287 12.99 -22.28 18.21
N ASP A 288 13.01 -22.00 16.92
CA ASP A 288 12.45 -22.86 15.87
C ASP A 288 13.52 -23.80 15.29
N TYR A 289 14.00 -24.74 16.12
CA TYR A 289 14.89 -25.81 15.68
C TYR A 289 14.11 -26.96 15.09
N LEU A 290 14.71 -27.65 14.10
CA LEU A 290 14.14 -28.85 13.49
C LEU A 290 14.97 -30.07 13.84
N LYS A 291 14.32 -31.24 14.03
CA LYS A 291 15.00 -32.52 14.23
C LYS A 291 15.84 -32.91 13.02
N LYS A 292 15.38 -32.58 11.82
CA LYS A 292 16.03 -32.80 10.53
C LYS A 292 15.43 -31.92 9.46
N ILE A 293 16.10 -31.75 8.35
CA ILE A 293 15.54 -31.19 7.11
C ILE A 293 15.12 -32.35 6.22
N PRO A 294 13.83 -32.50 5.89
CA PRO A 294 13.39 -33.52 4.92
C PRO A 294 14.01 -33.28 3.54
N GLU A 295 14.34 -34.34 2.82
CA GLU A 295 15.00 -34.27 1.50
C GLU A 295 14.24 -33.36 0.51
N LYS A 296 12.89 -33.44 0.51
CA LYS A 296 12.03 -32.58 -0.32
C LYS A 296 12.17 -31.08 0.01
N GLN A 297 12.67 -30.75 1.19
CA GLN A 297 12.85 -29.37 1.68
C GLN A 297 14.29 -28.86 1.50
N GLU A 298 15.24 -29.71 1.16
CA GLU A 298 16.67 -29.31 1.03
C GLU A 298 16.89 -28.21 -0.01
N LYS A 299 16.08 -28.18 -1.06
CA LYS A 299 16.11 -27.12 -2.10
C LYS A 299 15.79 -25.72 -1.59
N PHE A 300 15.19 -25.62 -0.40
CA PHE A 300 14.88 -24.35 0.26
C PHE A 300 15.91 -23.97 1.34
N CYS A 301 17.00 -24.70 1.45
CA CYS A 301 18.10 -24.34 2.31
C CYS A 301 18.73 -23.05 1.81
N ILE A 302 18.92 -22.10 2.72
CA ILE A 302 19.52 -20.81 2.42
C ILE A 302 21.03 -21.02 2.23
N LYS A 303 21.59 -20.41 1.19
CA LYS A 303 23.05 -20.31 1.01
C LYS A 303 23.60 -19.10 1.72
N ASN A 304 24.87 -19.18 2.14
CA ASN A 304 25.56 -18.02 2.68
C ASN A 304 25.56 -16.87 1.67
N ASN A 305 25.46 -15.62 2.14
CA ASN A 305 25.32 -14.41 1.32
C ASN A 305 24.03 -14.33 0.46
N ALA A 306 23.04 -15.23 0.61
CA ALA A 306 21.75 -15.02 -0.01
C ALA A 306 21.05 -13.79 0.59
N PHE A 307 20.43 -12.96 -0.26
CA PHE A 307 19.59 -11.85 0.18
C PHE A 307 18.16 -12.34 0.37
N LEU A 308 17.64 -12.21 1.59
CA LEU A 308 16.28 -12.57 1.94
C LEU A 308 15.44 -11.31 2.11
N ILE A 309 14.23 -11.31 1.55
CA ILE A 309 13.25 -10.24 1.76
C ILE A 309 11.91 -10.82 2.15
N SER A 310 11.23 -10.18 3.10
CA SER A 310 9.89 -10.58 3.50
C SER A 310 8.91 -10.46 2.33
N LYS A 311 7.99 -11.41 2.21
CA LYS A 311 6.92 -11.36 1.21
C LYS A 311 5.62 -10.78 1.77
N ILE A 312 5.57 -10.51 3.05
CA ILE A 312 4.42 -9.97 3.78
C ILE A 312 4.87 -8.90 4.76
N GLY A 313 4.02 -7.93 4.99
CA GLY A 313 4.23 -6.88 6.00
C GLY A 313 4.17 -5.47 5.43
N ASN A 314 4.17 -4.51 6.33
CA ASN A 314 4.18 -3.09 6.06
C ASN A 314 5.56 -2.50 6.42
N PRO A 315 5.91 -1.29 5.97
CA PRO A 315 7.16 -0.64 6.37
C PRO A 315 7.32 -0.56 7.90
N PRO A 316 8.52 -0.73 8.44
CA PRO A 316 9.75 -1.07 7.73
C PRO A 316 9.77 -2.54 7.28
N TYR A 317 10.08 -2.75 5.98
CA TYR A 317 10.15 -4.11 5.43
C TYR A 317 11.36 -4.86 5.97
N LYS A 318 11.16 -6.16 6.27
CA LYS A 318 12.25 -7.00 6.78
C LYS A 318 13.02 -7.61 5.61
N PHE A 319 14.32 -7.40 5.62
CA PHE A 319 15.26 -8.07 4.72
C PHE A 319 16.61 -8.28 5.43
N VAL A 320 17.40 -9.21 4.92
CA VAL A 320 18.71 -9.56 5.51
C VAL A 320 19.59 -10.24 4.48
N VAL A 321 20.90 -10.08 4.61
CA VAL A 321 21.89 -10.92 3.93
C VAL A 321 22.27 -12.05 4.88
N ALA A 322 22.03 -13.29 4.47
CA ALA A 322 22.25 -14.46 5.30
C ALA A 322 23.74 -14.68 5.58
N GLN A 323 24.12 -14.58 6.84
CA GLN A 323 25.43 -14.99 7.34
C GLN A 323 25.24 -16.27 8.16
N ILE A 324 25.49 -17.42 7.53
CA ILE A 324 25.17 -18.73 8.11
C ILE A 324 26.35 -19.22 8.94
N PRO A 325 26.18 -19.50 10.24
CA PRO A 325 27.22 -20.07 11.08
C PRO A 325 27.67 -21.45 10.54
N GLU A 326 28.95 -21.76 10.75
CA GLU A 326 29.48 -23.09 10.45
C GLU A 326 28.65 -24.19 11.14
N ASN A 327 28.44 -25.28 10.45
CA ASN A 327 27.64 -26.43 10.93
C ASN A 327 26.13 -26.18 11.11
N ARG A 328 25.58 -25.10 10.57
CA ARG A 328 24.12 -24.86 10.56
C ARG A 328 23.55 -25.03 9.14
N LYS A 329 22.37 -25.64 9.06
CA LYS A 329 21.53 -25.66 7.87
C LYS A 329 20.23 -24.93 8.19
N ILE A 330 19.86 -23.96 7.35
CA ILE A 330 18.74 -23.06 7.59
C ILE A 330 17.75 -23.15 6.44
N ILE A 331 16.48 -23.38 6.76
CA ILE A 331 15.37 -23.25 5.81
C ILE A 331 14.59 -21.99 6.13
N ALA A 332 14.37 -21.13 5.15
CA ALA A 332 13.48 -19.98 5.33
C ALA A 332 12.01 -20.37 5.18
N SER A 333 11.16 -19.80 6.03
CA SER A 333 9.70 -19.94 5.90
C SER A 333 9.17 -19.37 4.57
N GLY A 334 8.00 -19.81 4.14
CA GLY A 334 7.34 -19.37 2.91
C GLY A 334 7.03 -17.87 2.83
N ASN A 335 7.24 -17.14 3.92
CA ASN A 335 7.11 -15.69 4.00
C ASN A 335 8.33 -14.92 3.46
N PHE A 336 9.38 -15.61 3.04
CA PHE A 336 10.54 -15.02 2.41
C PHE A 336 10.58 -15.26 0.89
N ALA A 337 11.13 -14.31 0.17
CA ALA A 337 11.79 -14.53 -1.11
C ALA A 337 13.29 -14.52 -0.87
N ILE A 338 13.98 -15.50 -1.45
CA ILE A 338 15.42 -15.73 -1.30
C ILE A 338 16.07 -15.42 -2.66
N ILE A 339 16.95 -14.44 -2.70
CA ILE A 339 17.64 -14.00 -3.91
C ILE A 339 19.10 -14.46 -3.85
N GLU A 340 19.46 -15.36 -4.75
CA GLU A 340 20.84 -15.80 -4.93
C GLU A 340 21.51 -14.98 -6.03
N VAL A 341 22.64 -14.37 -5.74
CA VAL A 341 23.36 -13.50 -6.67
C VAL A 341 24.69 -14.11 -7.12
N ASN A 342 25.20 -13.61 -8.23
CA ASN A 342 26.59 -13.77 -8.60
C ASN A 342 27.40 -12.64 -7.96
N GLU A 343 28.06 -12.93 -6.84
CA GLU A 343 28.77 -11.93 -6.03
C GLU A 343 29.89 -11.18 -6.78
N LYS A 344 30.38 -11.74 -7.88
CA LYS A 344 31.33 -11.04 -8.77
C LYS A 344 30.69 -9.92 -9.59
N LYS A 345 29.36 -9.85 -9.64
CA LYS A 345 28.60 -8.88 -10.45
C LYS A 345 27.60 -8.06 -9.65
N LEU A 346 27.11 -8.62 -8.53
CA LEU A 346 26.12 -7.96 -7.66
C LEU A 346 26.41 -8.34 -6.21
N ASN A 347 26.69 -7.34 -5.38
CA ASN A 347 26.93 -7.53 -3.96
C ASN A 347 25.59 -7.58 -3.20
N PRO A 348 25.26 -8.64 -2.45
CA PRO A 348 23.99 -8.74 -1.72
C PRO A 348 23.85 -7.68 -0.61
N TRP A 349 24.94 -7.24 0.00
CA TRP A 349 24.93 -6.17 1.00
C TRP A 349 24.65 -4.80 0.37
N TYR A 350 25.03 -4.61 -0.90
CA TYR A 350 24.65 -3.43 -1.66
C TYR A 350 23.12 -3.39 -1.86
N LEU A 351 22.48 -4.54 -2.15
CA LEU A 351 21.02 -4.63 -2.23
C LEU A 351 20.37 -4.23 -0.91
N ALA A 352 20.89 -4.73 0.21
CA ALA A 352 20.42 -4.36 1.54
C ALA A 352 20.56 -2.85 1.79
N ALA A 353 21.72 -2.29 1.46
CA ALA A 353 21.98 -0.85 1.57
C ALA A 353 21.00 -0.02 0.73
N PHE A 354 20.74 -0.42 -0.51
CA PHE A 354 19.77 0.28 -1.38
C PHE A 354 18.35 0.24 -0.80
N PHE A 355 17.86 -0.93 -0.41
CA PHE A 355 16.50 -1.06 0.14
C PHE A 355 16.32 -0.39 1.51
N MET A 356 17.40 -0.02 2.20
CA MET A 356 17.35 0.75 3.44
C MET A 356 17.22 2.26 3.20
N THR A 357 17.49 2.75 1.99
CA THR A 357 17.32 4.17 1.65
C THR A 357 15.84 4.54 1.52
N ASP A 358 15.51 5.83 1.66
CA ASP A 358 14.15 6.33 1.44
C ASP A 358 13.61 5.96 0.05
N ILE A 359 14.48 6.00 -0.97
CA ILE A 359 14.14 5.60 -2.34
C ILE A 359 13.88 4.09 -2.40
N GLY A 360 14.74 3.28 -1.80
CA GLY A 360 14.56 1.83 -1.74
C GLY A 360 13.27 1.43 -1.02
N VAL A 361 12.93 2.11 0.07
CA VAL A 361 11.66 1.93 0.78
C VAL A 361 10.47 2.29 -0.11
N LYS A 362 10.54 3.40 -0.86
CA LYS A 362 9.50 3.81 -1.83
C LYS A 362 9.32 2.77 -2.93
N VAL A 363 10.43 2.26 -3.47
CA VAL A 363 10.42 1.18 -4.49
C VAL A 363 9.73 -0.08 -3.95
N LEU A 364 10.07 -0.50 -2.73
CA LEU A 364 9.41 -1.64 -2.09
C LEU A 364 7.92 -1.37 -1.86
N LYS A 365 7.57 -0.20 -1.35
CA LYS A 365 6.17 0.17 -1.08
C LYS A 365 5.30 0.06 -2.33
N LYS A 366 5.80 0.47 -3.51
CA LYS A 366 5.10 0.28 -4.79
C LYS A 366 4.97 -1.19 -5.20
N ALA A 367 5.92 -2.04 -4.83
CA ALA A 367 5.90 -3.46 -5.20
C ALA A 367 4.99 -4.30 -4.29
N TYR A 368 4.82 -3.90 -3.03
CA TYR A 368 3.90 -4.56 -2.10
C TYR A 368 2.46 -4.11 -2.37
N ILE A 369 1.54 -5.09 -2.46
CA ILE A 369 0.12 -4.85 -2.75
C ILE A 369 -0.71 -5.25 -1.54
N GLY A 370 -1.63 -4.40 -1.13
CA GLY A 370 -2.60 -4.62 -0.05
C GLY A 370 -2.61 -3.47 0.97
N VAL A 371 -3.77 -3.20 1.54
CA VAL A 371 -3.97 -2.06 2.46
C VAL A 371 -3.66 -2.44 3.91
N ASN A 372 -4.19 -3.57 4.40
CA ASN A 372 -4.00 -4.01 5.79
C ASN A 372 -2.89 -5.04 5.95
N PHE A 373 -2.72 -5.90 4.95
CA PHE A 373 -1.65 -6.89 4.84
C PHE A 373 -1.05 -6.80 3.46
N SER A 374 0.02 -6.03 3.35
CA SER A 374 0.74 -5.89 2.09
C SER A 374 1.52 -7.16 1.78
N SER A 375 1.51 -7.57 0.53
CA SER A 375 2.24 -8.75 0.06
C SER A 375 3.06 -8.47 -1.19
N LEU A 376 4.26 -9.04 -1.24
CA LEU A 376 5.19 -8.98 -2.37
C LEU A 376 5.18 -10.32 -3.10
N SER A 377 4.67 -10.34 -4.33
CA SER A 377 4.79 -11.50 -5.21
C SER A 377 6.15 -11.54 -5.89
N ILE A 378 6.61 -12.72 -6.29
CA ILE A 378 7.89 -12.86 -7.04
C ILE A 378 7.84 -12.02 -8.32
N LYS A 379 6.72 -12.03 -9.04
CA LYS A 379 6.55 -11.22 -10.25
C LYS A 379 6.73 -9.72 -9.99
N LYS A 380 6.16 -9.19 -8.90
CA LYS A 380 6.34 -7.78 -8.52
C LYS A 380 7.76 -7.48 -8.08
N LEU A 381 8.42 -8.43 -7.42
CA LEU A 381 9.84 -8.31 -7.08
C LEU A 381 10.72 -8.26 -8.34
N GLU A 382 10.42 -9.07 -9.34
CA GLU A 382 11.10 -9.07 -10.65
C GLU A 382 10.95 -7.74 -11.41
N ASP A 383 9.82 -7.06 -11.25
CA ASP A 383 9.54 -5.76 -11.88
C ASP A 383 10.26 -4.58 -11.21
N ILE A 384 10.83 -4.77 -10.00
CA ILE A 384 11.58 -3.73 -9.30
C ILE A 384 12.83 -3.37 -10.09
N ALA A 385 13.02 -2.07 -10.35
CA ALA A 385 14.24 -1.52 -10.90
C ALA A 385 15.17 -1.07 -9.78
N ILE A 386 16.45 -1.46 -9.86
CA ILE A 386 17.51 -1.10 -8.92
C ILE A 386 18.69 -0.50 -9.66
N PRO A 387 19.40 0.49 -9.10
CA PRO A 387 20.65 0.94 -9.67
C PRO A 387 21.73 -0.16 -9.56
N VAL A 388 22.54 -0.34 -10.59
CA VAL A 388 23.60 -1.33 -10.63
C VAL A 388 24.91 -0.65 -11.07
N PRO A 389 25.59 0.04 -10.17
CA PRO A 389 26.90 0.65 -10.46
C PRO A 389 28.00 -0.42 -10.61
N SER A 390 29.26 -0.01 -10.80
CA SER A 390 30.39 -0.94 -10.86
C SER A 390 30.48 -1.77 -9.57
N ILE A 391 31.09 -2.96 -9.67
CA ILE A 391 31.22 -3.85 -8.50
C ILE A 391 32.08 -3.23 -7.39
N GLU A 392 33.06 -2.42 -7.77
CA GLU A 392 33.91 -1.69 -6.83
C GLU A 392 33.07 -0.69 -6.01
N GLU A 393 32.20 0.07 -6.68
CA GLU A 393 31.31 1.01 -6.00
C GLU A 393 30.25 0.28 -5.14
N GLN A 394 29.70 -0.83 -5.62
CA GLN A 394 28.82 -1.67 -4.81
C GLN A 394 29.52 -2.15 -3.54
N ASN A 395 30.76 -2.62 -3.64
CA ASN A 395 31.53 -3.10 -2.49
C ASN A 395 31.81 -1.97 -1.49
N ARG A 396 32.12 -0.77 -1.98
CA ARG A 396 32.34 0.41 -1.13
C ARG A 396 31.07 0.78 -0.34
N ILE A 397 29.91 0.78 -0.99
CA ILE A 397 28.63 1.05 -0.36
C ILE A 397 28.26 -0.05 0.64
N ALA A 398 28.43 -1.31 0.23
CA ALA A 398 28.16 -2.48 1.06
C ALA A 398 28.98 -2.47 2.36
N GLN A 399 30.28 -2.15 2.28
CA GLN A 399 31.13 -2.08 3.47
C GLN A 399 30.66 -1.01 4.44
N ARG A 400 30.36 0.20 3.96
CA ARG A 400 29.84 1.29 4.80
C ARG A 400 28.51 0.91 5.47
N TYR A 401 27.65 0.20 4.76
CA TYR A 401 26.40 -0.29 5.31
C TYR A 401 26.63 -1.33 6.40
N ILE A 402 27.53 -2.31 6.17
CA ILE A 402 27.88 -3.34 7.16
C ILE A 402 28.45 -2.68 8.43
N ASP A 403 29.35 -1.73 8.27
CA ASP A 403 29.98 -1.01 9.40
C ASP A 403 28.90 -0.30 10.23
N ALA A 404 27.99 0.45 9.56
CA ALA A 404 26.93 1.20 10.23
C ALA A 404 25.93 0.29 10.97
N ILE A 405 25.45 -0.80 10.35
CA ILE A 405 24.51 -1.69 11.02
C ILE A 405 25.16 -2.47 12.16
N THR A 406 26.46 -2.79 12.03
CA THR A 406 27.22 -3.46 13.09
C THR A 406 27.39 -2.53 14.30
N GLU A 407 27.69 -1.25 14.08
CA GLU A 407 27.76 -0.24 15.13
C GLU A 407 26.40 -0.09 15.84
N ILE A 408 25.29 0.00 15.09
CA ILE A 408 23.94 0.05 15.66
C ILE A 408 23.66 -1.19 16.52
N LYS A 409 24.02 -2.38 16.05
CA LYS A 409 23.86 -3.63 16.82
C LYS A 409 24.62 -3.59 18.14
N ASN A 410 25.87 -3.13 18.13
CA ASN A 410 26.71 -3.01 19.32
C ASN A 410 26.14 -2.00 20.32
N MET A 411 25.72 -0.81 19.84
CA MET A 411 25.06 0.21 20.66
C MET A 411 23.78 -0.31 21.33
N LYS A 412 22.95 -1.08 20.60
CA LYS A 412 21.74 -1.69 21.16
C LYS A 412 22.05 -2.72 22.24
N LYS A 413 23.10 -3.53 22.03
CA LYS A 413 23.58 -4.48 23.03
C LYS A 413 24.03 -3.76 24.30
N ASP A 414 24.90 -2.75 24.16
CA ASP A 414 25.40 -1.96 25.29
C ASP A 414 24.26 -1.27 26.05
N LEU A 415 23.26 -0.76 25.32
CA LEU A 415 22.07 -0.17 25.94
C LEU A 415 21.28 -1.19 26.75
N LYS A 416 21.07 -2.39 26.19
CA LYS A 416 20.38 -3.49 26.88
C LYS A 416 21.12 -3.89 28.16
N ASP A 417 22.43 -4.05 28.09
CA ASP A 417 23.27 -4.41 29.22
C ASP A 417 23.24 -3.33 30.34
N LYS A 418 23.27 -2.04 29.96
CA LYS A 418 23.12 -0.93 30.90
C LYS A 418 21.74 -0.91 31.57
N ILE A 419 20.68 -1.15 30.78
CA ILE A 419 19.31 -1.23 31.33
C ILE A 419 19.21 -2.40 32.32
N GLN A 420 19.84 -3.53 32.03
CA GLN A 420 19.86 -4.68 32.92
C GLN A 420 20.62 -4.35 34.21
N ALA A 421 21.80 -3.75 34.10
CA ALA A 421 22.58 -3.33 35.27
C ALA A 421 21.79 -2.36 36.17
N VAL A 422 21.04 -1.41 35.60
CA VAL A 422 20.14 -0.51 36.39
C VAL A 422 19.07 -1.29 37.17
N LYS A 423 18.52 -2.38 36.59
CA LYS A 423 17.53 -3.21 37.28
C LYS A 423 18.14 -4.00 38.45
N GLU A 424 19.42 -4.29 38.37
CA GLU A 424 20.15 -5.10 39.38
C GLU A 424 20.71 -4.27 40.53
N VAL A 425 20.87 -2.95 40.35
CA VAL A 425 21.40 -2.03 41.38
C VAL A 425 20.74 -2.19 42.77
N PHE A 426 19.44 -2.47 42.79
CA PHE A 426 18.71 -2.66 44.07
C PHE A 426 19.08 -3.95 44.80
N PHE A 427 19.62 -4.94 44.10
CA PHE A 427 19.95 -6.25 44.62
C PHE A 427 21.45 -6.41 44.90
N GLU A 428 22.31 -5.47 44.46
CA GLU A 428 23.71 -5.41 44.82
C GLU A 428 23.82 -4.97 46.29
N LYS A 429 24.30 -5.88 47.16
CA LYS A 429 24.59 -5.63 48.57
C LYS A 429 26.08 -5.37 48.75
#